data_fc9916666e8e5edccdf1002249ed207e
#
_entry.id   fc9916666e8e5edccdf1002249ed207e
#
_cell.length_a   1.000
_cell.length_b   1.000
_cell.length_c   1.000
_cell.angle_alpha   90.00
_cell.angle_beta   90.00
_cell.angle_gamma   90.00
#
_symmetry.space_group_name_H-M   'P 1'
#
loop_
_entity.id
_entity.type
_entity.pdbx_description
1 polymer ?
#
loop_
_entity_poly.entity_id
_entity_poly.type
_entity_poly.pdbx_seq_one_letter_code
_entity_poly.pdbx_strand_id
1 'polypeptide(L)' 'MKDIVLEILQDIRNDIDFENETALIDDDLLESLDIVAIVGEFNEEFDVEISLEDLLPENFNSVDAMVELITRAQE' A
#
# COMPACT_ATOMS: atom_id res chain seq x y z
N MET A 1 -2.30 11.71 5.86
CA MET A 1 -1.67 10.41 5.58
C MET A 1 -2.04 9.86 4.21
N LYS A 2 -3.30 9.88 3.83
CA LYS A 2 -3.74 9.34 2.54
C LYS A 2 -3.03 9.98 1.35
N ASP A 3 -2.79 11.28 1.40
CA ASP A 3 -2.11 12.00 0.32
C ASP A 3 -0.69 11.49 0.11
N ILE A 4 0.02 11.20 1.20
CA ILE A 4 1.38 10.69 1.14
C ILE A 4 1.38 9.27 0.58
N VAL A 5 0.42 8.45 1.01
CA VAL A 5 0.26 7.09 0.50
C VAL A 5 0.02 7.12 -1.02
N LEU A 6 -0.86 8.00 -1.49
CA LEU A 6 -1.12 8.14 -2.92
C LEU A 6 0.13 8.56 -3.70
N GLU A 7 0.93 9.49 -3.16
CA GLU A 7 2.17 9.90 -3.79
C GLU A 7 3.14 8.74 -3.94
N ILE A 8 3.30 7.96 -2.88
CA ILE A 8 4.20 6.80 -2.89
C ILE A 8 3.74 5.78 -3.95
N LEU A 9 2.45 5.49 -3.98
CA LEU A 9 1.90 4.52 -4.93
C LEU A 9 2.07 4.99 -6.38
N GLN A 10 1.82 6.26 -6.63
CA GLN A 10 1.95 6.83 -7.97
C GLN A 10 3.40 6.89 -8.44
N ASP A 11 4.34 7.06 -7.53
CA ASP A 11 5.77 7.01 -7.86
C ASP A 11 6.20 5.61 -8.28
N ILE A 12 5.59 4.58 -7.69
CA ILE A 12 5.92 3.19 -8.01
C ILE A 12 5.19 2.74 -9.28
N ARG A 13 3.91 3.06 -9.37
CA ARG A 13 3.06 2.70 -10.52
C ARG A 13 2.18 3.88 -10.88
N ASN A 14 2.52 4.61 -11.93
CA ASN A 14 1.75 5.79 -12.35
C ASN A 14 0.64 5.49 -13.37
N ASP A 15 0.43 4.22 -13.68
CA ASP A 15 -0.57 3.74 -14.64
C ASP A 15 -1.85 3.21 -13.99
N ILE A 16 -1.95 3.31 -12.66
CA ILE A 16 -3.10 2.79 -11.91
C ILE A 16 -3.85 3.94 -11.25
N ASP A 17 -5.17 3.89 -11.30
CA ASP A 17 -6.04 4.87 -10.63
C ASP A 17 -6.28 4.43 -9.18
N PHE A 18 -5.32 4.70 -8.32
CA PHE A 18 -5.37 4.27 -6.92
C PHE A 18 -6.52 4.88 -6.13
N GLU A 19 -7.00 6.06 -6.52
CA GLU A 19 -8.08 6.71 -5.80
C GLU A 19 -9.40 5.97 -5.92
N ASN A 20 -9.62 5.30 -7.04
CA ASN A 20 -10.90 4.66 -7.34
C ASN A 20 -10.85 3.14 -7.30
N GLU A 21 -9.65 2.55 -7.30
CA GLU A 21 -9.52 1.10 -7.28
C GLU A 21 -9.66 0.54 -5.87
N THR A 22 -10.45 -0.53 -5.73
CA THR A 22 -10.67 -1.20 -4.45
C THR A 22 -10.31 -2.68 -4.49
N ALA A 23 -9.75 -3.15 -5.59
CA ALA A 23 -9.35 -4.54 -5.76
C ALA A 23 -7.97 -4.63 -6.42
N LEU A 24 -7.02 -3.83 -5.92
CA LEU A 24 -5.68 -3.73 -6.51
C LEU A 24 -4.98 -5.08 -6.59
N ILE A 25 -5.14 -5.92 -5.58
CA ILE A 25 -4.54 -7.25 -5.55
C ILE A 25 -5.45 -8.26 -6.26
N ASP A 26 -6.74 -8.23 -5.96
CA ASP A 26 -7.70 -9.20 -6.50
C ASP A 26 -7.81 -9.10 -8.03
N ASP A 27 -7.65 -7.90 -8.57
CA ASP A 27 -7.68 -7.66 -10.03
C ASP A 27 -6.29 -7.74 -10.66
N ASP A 28 -5.28 -8.18 -9.93
CA ASP A 28 -3.90 -8.32 -10.39
C ASP A 28 -3.29 -7.01 -10.93
N LEU A 29 -3.71 -5.87 -10.38
CA LEU A 29 -3.15 -4.58 -10.76
C LEU A 29 -1.78 -4.36 -10.11
N LEU A 30 -1.57 -4.88 -8.91
CA LEU A 30 -0.30 -4.85 -8.22
C LEU A 30 0.31 -6.24 -8.20
N GLU A 31 1.61 -6.31 -8.47
CA GLU A 31 2.36 -7.55 -8.43
C GLU A 31 3.14 -7.66 -7.12
N SER A 32 3.68 -8.84 -6.83
CA SER A 32 4.42 -9.08 -5.60
C SER A 32 5.60 -8.12 -5.44
N LEU A 33 6.31 -7.82 -6.52
CA LEU A 33 7.43 -6.88 -6.48
C LEU A 33 6.95 -5.46 -6.17
N ASP A 34 5.79 -5.09 -6.67
CA ASP A 34 5.20 -3.78 -6.37
C ASP A 34 4.89 -3.68 -4.88
N ILE A 35 4.34 -4.74 -4.30
CA ILE A 35 4.00 -4.77 -2.87
C ILE A 35 5.25 -4.63 -2.02
N VAL A 36 6.33 -5.31 -2.38
CA VAL A 36 7.60 -5.22 -1.66
C VAL A 36 8.13 -3.78 -1.69
N ALA A 37 8.07 -3.13 -2.85
CA ALA A 37 8.51 -1.74 -2.98
C ALA A 37 7.62 -0.80 -2.16
N ILE A 38 6.31 -1.02 -2.20
CA ILE A 38 5.36 -0.21 -1.44
C ILE A 38 5.62 -0.32 0.07
N VAL A 39 5.79 -1.55 0.56
CA VAL A 39 6.07 -1.80 1.97
C VAL A 39 7.37 -1.12 2.41
N GLY A 40 8.41 -1.23 1.59
CA GLY A 40 9.67 -0.57 1.87
C GLY A 40 9.53 0.94 2.02
N GLU A 41 8.79 1.56 1.11
CA GLU A 41 8.55 3.00 1.16
C GLU A 41 7.69 3.39 2.37
N PHE A 42 6.65 2.60 2.69
CA PHE A 42 5.82 2.87 3.86
C PHE A 42 6.62 2.79 5.15
N ASN A 43 7.48 1.77 5.27
CA ASN A 43 8.30 1.60 6.47
C ASN A 43 9.24 2.79 6.67
N GLU A 44 9.81 3.30 5.59
CA GLU A 44 10.69 4.47 5.65
C GLU A 44 9.93 5.75 5.95
N GLU A 45 8.84 6.00 5.20
CA GLU A 45 8.11 7.27 5.29
C GLU A 45 7.39 7.43 6.62
N PHE A 46 6.82 6.36 7.14
CA PHE A 46 5.99 6.40 8.37
C PHE A 46 6.71 5.86 9.59
N ASP A 47 7.95 5.44 9.43
CA ASP A 47 8.76 4.86 10.53
C ASP A 47 8.03 3.71 11.22
N VAL A 48 7.55 2.75 10.40
CA VAL A 48 6.82 1.58 10.88
C VAL A 48 7.50 0.31 10.38
N GLU A 49 7.11 -0.84 10.93
CA GLU A 49 7.56 -2.14 10.47
C GLU A 49 6.34 -2.98 10.08
N ILE A 50 6.04 -2.99 8.80
CA ILE A 50 4.99 -3.86 8.27
C ILE A 50 5.61 -5.24 8.07
N SER A 51 5.03 -6.25 8.72
CA SER A 51 5.58 -7.61 8.69
C SER A 51 5.02 -8.41 7.52
N LEU A 52 5.67 -9.56 7.25
CA LEU A 52 5.20 -10.46 6.21
C LEU A 52 3.79 -10.98 6.47
N GLU A 53 3.40 -11.08 7.73
CA GLU A 53 2.06 -11.52 8.13
C GLU A 53 0.98 -10.53 7.69
N ASP A 54 1.35 -9.27 7.48
CA ASP A 54 0.43 -8.22 7.09
C ASP A 54 0.28 -8.10 5.57
N LEU A 55 1.03 -8.88 4.79
CA LEU A 55 0.97 -8.84 3.33
C LEU A 55 -0.20 -9.66 2.80
N LEU A 56 -1.40 -9.29 3.23
CA LEU A 56 -2.64 -9.94 2.82
C LEU A 56 -3.33 -9.10 1.76
N PRO A 57 -4.01 -9.72 0.79
CA PRO A 57 -4.73 -8.96 -0.24
C PRO A 57 -5.67 -7.91 0.35
N GLU A 58 -6.36 -8.24 1.43
CA GLU A 58 -7.31 -7.33 2.07
C GLU A 58 -6.65 -6.05 2.60
N ASN A 59 -5.35 -6.09 2.88
CA ASN A 59 -4.62 -4.92 3.37
C ASN A 59 -4.10 -4.03 2.26
N PHE A 60 -4.06 -4.52 1.03
CA PHE A 60 -3.47 -3.81 -0.10
C PHE A 60 -4.41 -3.62 -1.29
N ASN A 61 -5.68 -4.01 -1.16
CA ASN A 61 -6.65 -3.88 -2.22
C ASN A 61 -7.06 -2.43 -2.50
N SER A 62 -6.91 -1.56 -1.52
CA SER A 62 -7.28 -0.15 -1.68
C SER A 62 -6.36 0.74 -0.87
N VAL A 63 -6.35 2.02 -1.22
CA VAL A 63 -5.59 3.03 -0.47
C VAL A 63 -6.11 3.13 0.96
N ASP A 64 -7.43 3.08 1.14
CA ASP A 64 -8.01 3.14 2.48
C ASP A 64 -7.56 1.96 3.35
N ALA A 65 -7.48 0.76 2.78
CA ALA A 65 -6.97 -0.41 3.49
C ALA A 65 -5.50 -0.23 3.89
N MET A 66 -4.70 0.34 2.99
CA MET A 66 -3.29 0.61 3.27
C MET A 66 -3.13 1.65 4.38
N VAL A 67 -3.96 2.69 4.38
CA VAL A 67 -3.93 3.70 5.45
C VAL A 67 -4.26 3.06 6.80
N GLU A 68 -5.25 2.18 6.85
CA GLU A 68 -5.59 1.46 8.07
C GLU A 68 -4.43 0.57 8.54
N LEU A 69 -3.78 -0.11 7.60
CA LEU A 69 -2.62 -0.96 7.93
C LEU A 69 -1.50 -0.13 8.55
N ILE A 70 -1.17 1.01 7.96
CA ILE A 70 -0.13 1.90 8.48
C ILE A 70 -0.51 2.40 9.86
N THR A 71 -1.76 2.80 10.05
CA THR A 71 -2.25 3.29 11.33
C THR A 71 -2.10 2.23 12.42
N ARG A 72 -2.43 0.98 12.11
CA ARG A 72 -2.25 -0.12 13.06
C ARG A 72 -0.78 -0.36 13.38
N ALA A 73 0.09 -0.22 12.38
CA ALA A 73 1.52 -0.41 12.58
C ALA A 73 2.15 0.69 13.43
N GLN A 74 1.52 1.85 13.49
CA GLN A 74 1.97 2.98 14.31
C GLN A 74 1.57 2.85 15.78
N GLU A 75 0.67 1.97 16.10
CA GLU A 75 0.18 1.79 17.47
C GLU A 75 1.10 0.96 18.36
#